data_07c03753439c5c36d030319b670d66a4
#
_entry.id   07c03753439c5c36d030319b670d66a4
#
_cell.length_a   1.000
_cell.length_b   1.000
_cell.length_c   1.000
_cell.angle_alpha   90.00
_cell.angle_beta   90.00
_cell.angle_gamma   90.00
#
_symmetry.space_group_name_H-M   'P 1'
#
loop_
_entity.id
_entity.type
_entity.pdbx_description
1 polymer ?
#
loop_
_entity_poly.entity_id
_entity_poly.type
_entity_poly.pdbx_seq_one_letter_code
_entity_poly.pdbx_strand_id
1 'polypeptide(L)'
;TVYVDNGTGPMTVLDANNPPSGLTTDLVQRLQGLDVDDVDSNGITNEARKAMGAPIHGQPTMGSYGSGTEDYVVFIGSNDGLLHSINVNNGSENWAWLPRELINNVPVLRNNPGMGSVTRPLYGLDGNWTVAKVGSDNLLIGGMRQGGSNIYAVKLPTTRTGIPELKWKITPATTGFSRLGYTWSQPVLTRVRVGGQEKDVVVFGGGLDYSTYEIGGSSVVASTGNLGNAVYMVDAATGNLVWSAASGGLCRRRRARGPW
;
A
#
# COMPACT_ATOMS: atom_id res chain seq x y z
N THR A 1 -0.88 -7.97 -16.57
CA THR A 1 -2.00 -8.64 -15.87
C THR A 1 -2.24 -7.97 -14.55
N VAL A 2 -3.51 -7.61 -14.26
CA VAL A 2 -3.91 -7.04 -12.97
C VAL A 2 -4.56 -8.14 -12.13
N TYR A 3 -4.16 -8.19 -10.86
CA TYR A 3 -4.69 -9.12 -9.86
C TYR A 3 -5.49 -8.38 -8.79
N VAL A 4 -6.40 -9.09 -8.13
CA VAL A 4 -7.12 -8.66 -6.93
C VAL A 4 -6.97 -9.74 -5.87
N ASP A 5 -6.86 -9.36 -4.61
CA ASP A 5 -6.76 -10.32 -3.52
C ASP A 5 -8.13 -10.86 -3.08
N ASN A 6 -8.13 -12.05 -2.52
CA ASN A 6 -9.29 -12.73 -1.95
C ASN A 6 -9.28 -12.71 -0.40
N GLY A 7 -8.45 -11.83 0.19
CA GLY A 7 -8.28 -11.73 1.64
C GLY A 7 -6.98 -12.37 2.12
N THR A 8 -6.61 -13.55 1.64
CA THR A 8 -5.33 -14.25 1.87
C THR A 8 -5.08 -15.25 0.76
N GLY A 9 -3.80 -15.65 0.57
CA GLY A 9 -3.39 -16.65 -0.43
C GLY A 9 -3.22 -16.09 -1.84
N PRO A 10 -3.21 -16.96 -2.85
CA PRO A 10 -3.04 -16.55 -4.24
C PRO A 10 -4.09 -15.55 -4.68
N MET A 11 -3.66 -14.52 -5.39
CA MET A 11 -4.54 -13.52 -5.96
C MET A 11 -5.20 -14.05 -7.24
N THR A 12 -6.33 -13.47 -7.60
CA THR A 12 -7.06 -13.81 -8.83
C THR A 12 -6.91 -12.70 -9.87
N VAL A 13 -6.95 -13.08 -11.14
CA VAL A 13 -6.93 -12.11 -12.24
C VAL A 13 -8.21 -11.25 -12.18
N LEU A 14 -8.04 -9.96 -12.33
CA LEU A 14 -9.14 -9.03 -12.50
C LEU A 14 -9.71 -9.21 -13.91
N ASP A 15 -10.94 -9.73 -14.02
CA ASP A 15 -11.56 -10.10 -15.29
C ASP A 15 -12.55 -9.01 -15.76
N ALA A 16 -12.30 -8.45 -16.93
CA ALA A 16 -13.18 -7.45 -17.55
C ALA A 16 -14.54 -8.02 -18.00
N ASN A 17 -14.61 -9.32 -18.28
CA ASN A 17 -15.85 -9.98 -18.66
C ASN A 17 -16.73 -10.30 -17.46
N ASN A 18 -16.13 -10.36 -16.26
CA ASN A 18 -16.82 -10.60 -15.00
C ASN A 18 -16.26 -9.67 -13.91
N PRO A 19 -16.50 -8.35 -14.03
CA PRO A 19 -15.93 -7.38 -13.11
C PRO A 19 -16.50 -7.60 -11.69
N PRO A 20 -15.66 -7.45 -10.64
CA PRO A 20 -16.15 -7.52 -9.27
C PRO A 20 -17.11 -6.35 -9.00
N SER A 21 -18.01 -6.55 -8.02
CA SER A 21 -18.93 -5.49 -7.58
C SER A 21 -18.16 -4.20 -7.26
N GLY A 22 -18.64 -3.08 -7.78
CA GLY A 22 -18.00 -1.77 -7.67
C GLY A 22 -17.15 -1.36 -8.89
N LEU A 23 -16.91 -2.28 -9.83
CA LEU A 23 -16.24 -1.99 -11.10
C LEU A 23 -17.16 -2.27 -12.29
N THR A 24 -16.90 -1.58 -13.39
CA THR A 24 -17.46 -1.88 -14.71
C THR A 24 -16.40 -2.50 -15.60
N THR A 25 -16.79 -3.09 -16.73
CA THR A 25 -15.86 -3.60 -17.76
C THR A 25 -14.85 -2.54 -18.15
N ASP A 26 -15.25 -1.31 -18.43
CA ASP A 26 -14.37 -0.21 -18.82
C ASP A 26 -13.36 0.14 -17.73
N LEU A 27 -13.78 0.14 -16.45
CA LEU A 27 -12.86 0.40 -15.33
C LEU A 27 -11.81 -0.69 -15.21
N VAL A 28 -12.19 -1.96 -15.39
CA VAL A 28 -11.24 -3.07 -15.40
C VAL A 28 -10.29 -2.98 -16.57
N GLN A 29 -10.78 -2.71 -17.78
CA GLN A 29 -9.95 -2.52 -18.98
C GLN A 29 -8.97 -1.36 -18.80
N ARG A 30 -9.43 -0.22 -18.24
CA ARG A 30 -8.55 0.90 -17.90
C ARG A 30 -7.44 0.51 -16.92
N LEU A 31 -7.76 -0.23 -15.85
CA LEU A 31 -6.76 -0.75 -14.90
C LEU A 31 -5.78 -1.71 -15.57
N GLN A 32 -6.25 -2.47 -16.57
CA GLN A 32 -5.41 -3.36 -17.38
C GLN A 32 -4.55 -2.61 -18.40
N GLY A 33 -4.70 -1.29 -18.48
CA GLY A 33 -3.86 -0.41 -19.32
C GLY A 33 -4.45 -0.10 -20.69
N LEU A 34 -5.75 -0.34 -20.93
CA LEU A 34 -6.41 0.11 -22.16
C LEU A 34 -6.82 1.58 -22.08
N ASP A 35 -6.78 2.27 -23.21
CA ASP A 35 -7.17 3.68 -23.35
C ASP A 35 -8.66 3.84 -23.59
N VAL A 36 -9.47 3.32 -22.67
CA VAL A 36 -10.95 3.38 -22.76
C VAL A 36 -11.51 4.79 -22.72
N ASP A 37 -10.70 5.77 -22.33
CA ASP A 37 -11.07 7.18 -22.25
C ASP A 37 -10.70 7.97 -23.51
N ASP A 38 -10.05 7.32 -24.49
CA ASP A 38 -9.53 7.97 -25.73
C ASP A 38 -8.76 9.27 -25.41
N VAL A 39 -7.77 9.13 -24.51
CA VAL A 39 -7.05 10.30 -23.94
C VAL A 39 -6.28 11.07 -25.02
N ASP A 40 -5.84 10.39 -26.08
CA ASP A 40 -5.15 11.04 -27.20
C ASP A 40 -6.08 11.46 -28.35
N SER A 41 -7.40 11.23 -28.19
CA SER A 41 -8.46 11.67 -29.12
C SER A 41 -8.29 11.15 -30.55
N ASN A 42 -7.78 9.90 -30.69
CA ASN A 42 -7.62 9.25 -31.97
C ASN A 42 -8.82 8.39 -32.41
N GLY A 43 -9.82 8.24 -31.54
CA GLY A 43 -11.04 7.45 -31.74
C GLY A 43 -10.85 5.95 -31.47
N ILE A 44 -9.72 5.52 -30.93
CA ILE A 44 -9.40 4.11 -30.65
C ILE A 44 -9.36 3.88 -29.14
N THR A 45 -10.32 3.16 -28.59
CA THR A 45 -10.44 2.92 -27.14
C THR A 45 -9.92 1.55 -26.68
N ASN A 46 -9.46 0.71 -27.62
CA ASN A 46 -8.95 -0.64 -27.33
C ASN A 46 -7.44 -0.76 -27.52
N GLU A 47 -6.74 0.35 -27.56
CA GLU A 47 -5.28 0.39 -27.59
C GLU A 47 -4.66 0.56 -26.20
N ALA A 48 -3.32 0.46 -26.12
CA ALA A 48 -2.62 0.64 -24.85
C ALA A 48 -2.62 2.11 -24.43
N ARG A 49 -3.05 2.37 -23.20
CA ARG A 49 -2.95 3.67 -22.56
C ARG A 49 -1.48 4.07 -22.39
N LYS A 50 -1.09 5.25 -22.83
CA LYS A 50 0.29 5.76 -22.80
C LYS A 50 0.75 6.26 -21.43
N ALA A 51 -0.12 6.23 -20.41
CA ALA A 51 0.17 6.72 -19.08
C ALA A 51 -0.31 5.73 -18.01
N MET A 52 0.49 5.53 -16.98
CA MET A 52 0.07 4.89 -15.73
C MET A 52 -0.44 5.92 -14.72
N GLY A 53 -1.09 5.48 -13.64
CA GLY A 53 -1.47 6.35 -12.53
C GLY A 53 -0.25 7.01 -11.89
N ALA A 54 -0.40 8.26 -11.46
CA ALA A 54 0.71 9.02 -10.89
C ALA A 54 1.21 8.39 -9.57
N PRO A 55 2.51 8.11 -9.41
CA PRO A 55 3.12 7.76 -8.14
C PRO A 55 3.38 9.03 -7.33
N ILE A 56 2.38 9.49 -6.55
CA ILE A 56 2.40 10.83 -5.94
C ILE A 56 3.45 10.94 -4.83
N HIS A 57 3.41 10.02 -3.86
CA HIS A 57 4.34 10.01 -2.73
C HIS A 57 5.07 8.67 -2.58
N GLY A 58 4.63 7.65 -3.32
CA GLY A 58 5.26 6.33 -3.31
C GLY A 58 6.68 6.42 -3.86
N GLN A 59 7.63 5.83 -3.13
CA GLN A 59 8.99 5.65 -3.62
C GLN A 59 9.11 4.27 -4.26
N PRO A 60 9.80 4.17 -5.42
CA PRO A 60 10.06 2.88 -6.02
C PRO A 60 10.97 2.04 -5.11
N THR A 61 10.67 0.78 -4.98
CA THR A 61 11.53 -0.17 -4.28
C THR A 61 11.96 -1.28 -5.24
N MET A 62 13.22 -1.72 -5.11
CA MET A 62 13.76 -2.76 -5.97
C MET A 62 13.72 -4.12 -5.31
N GLY A 63 13.41 -5.14 -6.12
CA GLY A 63 13.59 -6.55 -5.78
C GLY A 63 14.37 -7.28 -6.87
N SER A 64 14.83 -8.48 -6.56
CA SER A 64 15.51 -9.35 -7.53
C SER A 64 14.96 -10.77 -7.46
N TYR A 65 14.80 -11.38 -8.61
CA TYR A 65 14.40 -12.80 -8.76
C TYR A 65 15.60 -13.74 -9.00
N GLY A 66 16.80 -13.18 -9.12
CA GLY A 66 18.03 -13.94 -9.37
C GLY A 66 19.28 -13.12 -9.10
N SER A 67 20.40 -13.52 -9.66
CA SER A 67 21.72 -12.87 -9.47
C SER A 67 22.14 -11.98 -10.63
N GLY A 68 21.42 -12.02 -11.76
CA GLY A 68 21.69 -11.18 -12.93
C GLY A 68 20.99 -9.82 -12.84
N THR A 69 21.51 -8.82 -13.54
CA THR A 69 20.87 -7.51 -13.67
C THR A 69 19.50 -7.61 -14.34
N GLU A 70 19.30 -8.63 -15.15
CA GLU A 70 18.02 -8.90 -15.83
C GLU A 70 16.91 -9.39 -14.90
N ASP A 71 17.26 -9.76 -13.67
CA ASP A 71 16.32 -10.27 -12.68
C ASP A 71 15.73 -9.17 -11.80
N TYR A 72 16.17 -7.93 -11.96
CA TYR A 72 15.65 -6.82 -11.17
C TYR A 72 14.25 -6.40 -11.61
N VAL A 73 13.46 -6.06 -10.59
CA VAL A 73 12.12 -5.49 -10.73
C VAL A 73 11.98 -4.27 -9.83
N VAL A 74 11.15 -3.34 -10.27
CA VAL A 74 10.73 -2.19 -9.46
C VAL A 74 9.28 -2.38 -9.05
N PHE A 75 9.00 -2.15 -7.77
CA PHE A 75 7.65 -2.08 -7.24
C PHE A 75 7.32 -0.63 -6.90
N ILE A 76 6.14 -0.17 -7.31
CA ILE A 76 5.67 1.19 -7.05
C ILE A 76 4.14 1.24 -6.98
N GLY A 77 3.61 1.96 -5.99
CA GLY A 77 2.19 2.25 -5.90
C GLY A 77 1.80 3.44 -6.78
N SER A 78 0.58 3.44 -7.29
CA SER A 78 0.04 4.52 -8.10
C SER A 78 -1.30 5.03 -7.62
N ASN A 79 -1.68 6.22 -8.06
CA ASN A 79 -2.96 6.83 -7.73
C ASN A 79 -4.15 6.19 -8.46
N ASP A 80 -3.92 5.29 -9.41
CA ASP A 80 -4.95 4.40 -9.95
C ASP A 80 -5.37 3.31 -8.94
N GLY A 81 -4.67 3.21 -7.82
CA GLY A 81 -4.91 2.22 -6.77
C GLY A 81 -4.09 0.95 -6.92
N LEU A 82 -3.20 0.89 -7.89
CA LEU A 82 -2.41 -0.29 -8.23
C LEU A 82 -1.03 -0.27 -7.59
N LEU A 83 -0.56 -1.45 -7.20
CA LEU A 83 0.86 -1.75 -6.98
C LEU A 83 1.38 -2.42 -8.25
N HIS A 84 2.34 -1.79 -8.88
CA HIS A 84 2.96 -2.26 -10.12
C HIS A 84 4.25 -3.02 -9.83
N SER A 85 4.49 -4.11 -10.57
CA SER A 85 5.76 -4.81 -10.69
C SER A 85 6.30 -4.62 -12.10
N ILE A 86 7.40 -3.90 -12.23
CA ILE A 86 7.93 -3.44 -13.50
C ILE A 86 9.30 -4.06 -13.74
N ASN A 87 9.50 -4.60 -14.94
CA ASN A 87 10.78 -5.12 -15.40
C ASN A 87 11.75 -3.96 -15.68
N VAL A 88 12.89 -3.94 -14.99
CA VAL A 88 13.89 -2.87 -15.11
C VAL A 88 14.50 -2.77 -16.51
N ASN A 89 14.64 -3.92 -17.21
CA ASN A 89 15.36 -3.94 -18.47
C ASN A 89 14.61 -3.30 -19.64
N ASN A 90 13.28 -3.36 -19.62
CA ASN A 90 12.47 -2.90 -20.76
C ASN A 90 11.27 -2.05 -20.36
N GLY A 91 11.05 -1.80 -19.06
CA GLY A 91 9.94 -1.01 -18.55
C GLY A 91 8.56 -1.69 -18.64
N SER A 92 8.49 -2.95 -19.08
CA SER A 92 7.21 -3.65 -19.16
C SER A 92 6.68 -4.01 -17.77
N GLU A 93 5.36 -3.94 -17.58
CA GLU A 93 4.70 -4.41 -16.38
C GLU A 93 4.66 -5.94 -16.37
N ASN A 94 5.22 -6.55 -15.32
CA ASN A 94 5.10 -7.99 -15.09
C ASN A 94 3.69 -8.33 -14.60
N TRP A 95 3.24 -7.60 -13.59
CA TRP A 95 1.91 -7.67 -13.01
C TRP A 95 1.61 -6.40 -12.22
N ALA A 96 0.32 -6.15 -11.99
CA ALA A 96 -0.15 -5.17 -11.01
C ALA A 96 -1.15 -5.82 -10.05
N TRP A 97 -1.32 -5.23 -8.87
CA TRP A 97 -2.28 -5.66 -7.87
C TRP A 97 -3.14 -4.49 -7.41
N LEU A 98 -4.45 -4.71 -7.42
CA LEU A 98 -5.46 -3.82 -6.84
C LEU A 98 -5.86 -4.37 -5.46
N PRO A 99 -5.50 -3.71 -4.35
CA PRO A 99 -6.08 -4.07 -3.05
C PRO A 99 -7.61 -4.01 -3.10
N ARG A 100 -8.26 -5.07 -2.60
CA ARG A 100 -9.74 -5.17 -2.64
C ARG A 100 -10.42 -3.95 -2.02
N GLU A 101 -9.83 -3.35 -1.01
CA GLU A 101 -10.36 -2.17 -0.32
C GLU A 101 -10.43 -0.92 -1.21
N LEU A 102 -9.65 -0.88 -2.28
CA LEU A 102 -9.64 0.23 -3.23
C LEU A 102 -10.64 0.07 -4.39
N ILE A 103 -11.28 -1.08 -4.53
CA ILE A 103 -12.22 -1.33 -5.64
C ILE A 103 -13.27 -0.21 -5.74
N ASN A 104 -13.92 0.14 -4.64
CA ASN A 104 -14.96 1.17 -4.62
C ASN A 104 -14.41 2.60 -4.83
N ASN A 105 -13.09 2.78 -4.72
CA ASN A 105 -12.44 4.06 -4.95
C ASN A 105 -12.08 4.28 -6.42
N VAL A 106 -11.92 3.21 -7.20
CA VAL A 106 -11.49 3.27 -8.61
C VAL A 106 -12.35 4.21 -9.47
N PRO A 107 -13.71 4.20 -9.38
CA PRO A 107 -14.53 5.11 -10.18
C PRO A 107 -14.24 6.59 -9.88
N VAL A 108 -13.94 6.92 -8.62
CA VAL A 108 -13.62 8.29 -8.20
C VAL A 108 -12.19 8.65 -8.62
N LEU A 109 -11.24 7.74 -8.45
CA LEU A 109 -9.84 7.93 -8.83
C LEU A 109 -9.70 8.14 -10.35
N ARG A 110 -10.52 7.42 -11.17
CA ARG A 110 -10.56 7.66 -12.62
C ARG A 110 -10.86 9.12 -12.97
N ASN A 111 -11.85 9.69 -12.31
CA ASN A 111 -12.30 11.05 -12.59
C ASN A 111 -11.35 12.12 -12.05
N ASN A 112 -10.37 11.72 -11.21
CA ASN A 112 -9.37 12.58 -10.62
C ASN A 112 -9.94 13.97 -10.21
N PRO A 113 -10.97 14.00 -9.33
CA PRO A 113 -11.60 15.27 -8.97
C PRO A 113 -10.56 16.18 -8.32
N GLY A 114 -10.40 17.38 -8.86
CA GLY A 114 -9.48 18.38 -8.35
C GLY A 114 -9.81 18.78 -6.91
N MET A 115 -8.82 19.32 -6.20
CA MET A 115 -8.91 19.75 -4.78
C MET A 115 -10.08 20.73 -4.50
N GLY A 116 -10.62 21.40 -5.51
CA GLY A 116 -11.71 22.36 -5.33
C GLY A 116 -13.11 21.75 -5.18
N SER A 117 -13.26 20.45 -5.44
CA SER A 117 -14.58 19.78 -5.44
C SER A 117 -14.81 18.83 -4.25
N VAL A 118 -13.79 18.57 -3.44
CA VAL A 118 -13.88 17.64 -2.30
C VAL A 118 -13.14 18.20 -1.08
N THR A 119 -13.70 17.99 0.08
CA THR A 119 -13.08 18.37 1.37
C THR A 119 -11.76 17.63 1.61
N ARG A 120 -11.60 16.46 0.98
CA ARG A 120 -10.42 15.63 1.06
C ARG A 120 -10.24 14.85 -0.26
N PRO A 121 -9.10 14.98 -0.95
CA PRO A 121 -8.84 14.18 -2.13
C PRO A 121 -8.73 12.69 -1.77
N LEU A 122 -9.25 11.85 -2.64
CA LEU A 122 -9.09 10.41 -2.55
C LEU A 122 -7.75 10.02 -3.17
N TYR A 123 -7.04 9.15 -2.48
CA TYR A 123 -5.77 8.61 -2.97
C TYR A 123 -5.90 7.12 -3.25
N GLY A 124 -5.12 6.64 -4.21
CA GLY A 124 -4.92 5.24 -4.49
C GLY A 124 -3.91 4.60 -3.54
N LEU A 125 -3.00 3.81 -4.06
CA LEU A 125 -1.96 3.16 -3.28
C LEU A 125 -0.73 4.07 -3.18
N ASP A 126 -0.69 4.89 -2.14
CA ASP A 126 0.23 6.02 -1.99
C ASP A 126 1.43 5.74 -1.06
N GLY A 127 1.49 4.55 -0.46
CA GLY A 127 2.50 4.19 0.54
C GLY A 127 3.81 3.68 -0.03
N ASN A 128 4.84 3.69 0.83
CA ASN A 128 6.14 3.10 0.54
C ASN A 128 6.16 1.61 0.88
N TRP A 129 6.94 0.86 0.12
CA TRP A 129 7.06 -0.59 0.24
C TRP A 129 8.49 -0.99 0.57
N THR A 130 8.65 -2.12 1.24
CA THR A 130 9.93 -2.72 1.58
C THR A 130 9.96 -4.17 1.11
N VAL A 131 10.98 -4.55 0.32
CA VAL A 131 11.24 -5.94 -0.02
C VAL A 131 11.99 -6.60 1.13
N ALA A 132 11.52 -7.74 1.58
CA ALA A 132 12.02 -8.43 2.76
C ALA A 132 12.15 -9.94 2.51
N LYS A 133 13.27 -10.53 2.93
CA LYS A 133 13.43 -11.99 2.99
C LYS A 133 13.02 -12.47 4.38
N VAL A 134 11.99 -13.30 4.46
CA VAL A 134 11.46 -13.85 5.72
C VAL A 134 11.35 -15.36 5.58
N GLY A 135 12.23 -16.10 6.24
CA GLY A 135 12.36 -17.53 6.01
C GLY A 135 12.67 -17.85 4.54
N SER A 136 11.85 -18.66 3.89
CA SER A 136 11.94 -18.97 2.46
C SER A 136 11.22 -17.95 1.56
N ASP A 137 10.34 -17.11 2.11
CA ASP A 137 9.51 -16.20 1.34
C ASP A 137 10.22 -14.87 1.06
N ASN A 138 10.02 -14.33 -0.14
CA ASN A 138 10.28 -12.95 -0.45
C ASN A 138 8.96 -12.18 -0.28
N LEU A 139 8.93 -11.22 0.62
CA LEU A 139 7.75 -10.43 0.92
C LEU A 139 7.94 -8.99 0.46
N LEU A 140 6.87 -8.39 -0.03
CA LEU A 140 6.75 -6.97 -0.26
C LEU A 140 5.78 -6.43 0.79
N ILE A 141 6.29 -5.61 1.71
CA ILE A 141 5.53 -5.13 2.87
C ILE A 141 5.35 -3.63 2.76
N GLY A 142 4.13 -3.15 2.87
CA GLY A 142 3.83 -1.72 2.74
C GLY A 142 2.49 -1.31 3.30
N GLY A 143 2.30 0.00 3.40
CA GLY A 143 1.06 0.63 3.81
C GLY A 143 0.41 1.42 2.68
N MET A 144 -0.74 1.99 2.96
CA MET A 144 -1.52 2.75 1.97
C MET A 144 -1.25 4.26 2.03
N ARG A 145 -0.62 4.76 3.08
CA ARG A 145 -0.41 6.18 3.36
C ARG A 145 -1.73 6.96 3.28
N GLN A 146 -1.88 7.88 2.31
CA GLN A 146 -3.12 8.65 2.14
C GLN A 146 -4.27 7.81 1.56
N GLY A 147 -3.99 6.66 0.97
CA GLY A 147 -5.01 5.76 0.43
C GLY A 147 -5.77 4.93 1.46
N GLY A 148 -5.27 4.85 2.71
CA GLY A 148 -5.98 4.08 3.72
C GLY A 148 -5.16 3.68 4.95
N SER A 149 -5.76 2.80 5.75
CA SER A 149 -5.27 2.44 7.09
C SER A 149 -4.76 0.99 7.17
N ASN A 150 -4.48 0.35 6.05
CA ASN A 150 -4.04 -1.04 6.07
C ASN A 150 -2.53 -1.16 5.91
N ILE A 151 -1.98 -2.23 6.46
CA ILE A 151 -0.62 -2.73 6.17
C ILE A 151 -0.77 -4.10 5.54
N TYR A 152 0.02 -4.36 4.51
CA TYR A 152 0.00 -5.60 3.75
C TYR A 152 1.37 -6.25 3.69
N ALA A 153 1.39 -7.57 3.62
CA ALA A 153 2.53 -8.33 3.13
C ALA A 153 2.08 -9.15 1.92
N VAL A 154 2.67 -8.88 0.79
CA VAL A 154 2.48 -9.61 -0.45
C VAL A 154 3.67 -10.54 -0.62
N LYS A 155 3.41 -11.85 -0.71
CA LYS A 155 4.43 -12.82 -1.06
C LYS A 155 4.67 -12.74 -2.55
N LEU A 156 5.92 -12.46 -2.90
CA LEU A 156 6.35 -12.39 -4.28
C LEU A 156 6.39 -13.81 -4.89
N PRO A 157 5.95 -13.97 -6.13
CA PRO A 157 6.05 -15.26 -6.82
C PRO A 157 7.53 -15.64 -7.03
N THR A 158 7.78 -16.90 -7.37
CA THR A 158 9.14 -17.40 -7.62
C THR A 158 9.72 -16.92 -8.94
N THR A 159 8.87 -16.45 -9.85
CA THR A 159 9.24 -15.87 -11.15
C THR A 159 8.59 -14.50 -11.32
N ARG A 160 9.18 -13.63 -12.13
CA ARG A 160 8.68 -12.25 -12.35
C ARG A 160 7.22 -12.18 -12.76
N THR A 161 6.76 -13.13 -13.55
CA THR A 161 5.39 -13.18 -14.13
C THR A 161 4.46 -14.14 -13.40
N GLY A 162 4.90 -14.71 -12.27
CA GLY A 162 4.07 -15.58 -11.45
C GLY A 162 2.95 -14.82 -10.73
N ILE A 163 2.07 -15.57 -10.09
CA ILE A 163 0.93 -15.02 -9.34
C ILE A 163 1.40 -14.59 -7.96
N PRO A 164 1.25 -13.31 -7.57
CA PRO A 164 1.51 -12.87 -6.21
C PRO A 164 0.46 -13.43 -5.23
N GLU A 165 0.81 -13.51 -3.96
CA GLU A 165 -0.08 -13.98 -2.90
C GLU A 165 -0.21 -12.92 -1.80
N LEU A 166 -1.42 -12.67 -1.31
CA LEU A 166 -1.59 -11.92 -0.08
C LEU A 166 -1.24 -12.81 1.11
N LYS A 167 -0.08 -12.56 1.72
CA LYS A 167 0.42 -13.34 2.86
C LYS A 167 -0.35 -13.02 4.13
N TRP A 168 -0.46 -11.72 4.43
CA TRP A 168 -1.25 -11.20 5.54
C TRP A 168 -1.63 -9.74 5.31
N LYS A 169 -2.69 -9.34 6.01
CA LYS A 169 -3.20 -7.97 6.03
C LYS A 169 -3.55 -7.57 7.45
N ILE A 170 -3.17 -6.37 7.84
CA ILE A 170 -3.52 -5.75 9.10
C ILE A 170 -4.41 -4.53 8.81
N THR A 171 -5.53 -4.45 9.50
CA THR A 171 -6.49 -3.35 9.41
C THR A 171 -6.78 -2.80 10.80
N PRO A 172 -7.44 -1.63 10.93
CA PRO A 172 -7.89 -1.15 12.24
C PRO A 172 -8.84 -2.11 12.97
N ALA A 173 -9.55 -2.99 12.23
CA ALA A 173 -10.42 -4.01 12.79
C ALA A 173 -9.66 -5.28 13.25
N THR A 174 -8.40 -5.44 12.90
CA THR A 174 -7.57 -6.54 13.36
C THR A 174 -7.32 -6.39 14.88
N THR A 175 -7.49 -7.49 15.63
CA THR A 175 -7.32 -7.48 17.08
C THR A 175 -5.95 -6.93 17.49
N GLY A 176 -5.94 -5.93 18.36
CA GLY A 176 -4.73 -5.24 18.83
C GLY A 176 -4.34 -4.00 18.01
N PHE A 177 -5.01 -3.71 16.88
CA PHE A 177 -4.66 -2.60 15.97
C PHE A 177 -5.71 -1.48 15.92
N SER A 178 -6.59 -1.39 16.90
CA SER A 178 -7.69 -0.39 16.94
C SER A 178 -7.21 1.08 16.90
N ARG A 179 -5.92 1.33 17.12
CA ARG A 179 -5.30 2.65 17.01
C ARG A 179 -4.60 2.90 15.68
N LEU A 180 -4.70 1.97 14.73
CA LEU A 180 -4.14 2.13 13.41
C LEU A 180 -4.96 3.17 12.62
N GLY A 181 -4.33 4.28 12.29
CA GLY A 181 -4.84 5.30 11.39
C GLY A 181 -4.28 5.10 9.98
N TYR A 182 -4.22 6.18 9.20
CA TYR A 182 -3.65 6.13 7.86
C TYR A 182 -2.16 5.81 7.91
N THR A 183 -1.72 4.79 7.19
CA THR A 183 -0.43 4.12 7.36
C THR A 183 0.72 4.84 6.68
N TRP A 184 1.17 5.93 7.29
CA TRP A 184 2.19 6.82 6.74
C TRP A 184 3.62 6.31 6.84
N SER A 185 3.93 5.53 7.87
CA SER A 185 5.29 5.04 8.05
C SER A 185 5.64 3.95 7.06
N GLN A 186 6.85 3.97 6.53
CA GLN A 186 7.41 2.83 5.83
C GLN A 186 7.69 1.71 6.84
N PRO A 187 7.17 0.48 6.63
CA PRO A 187 7.47 -0.65 7.49
C PRO A 187 8.96 -1.03 7.43
N VAL A 188 9.55 -1.32 8.59
CA VAL A 188 10.96 -1.71 8.72
C VAL A 188 11.04 -3.16 9.18
N LEU A 189 11.69 -4.02 8.37
CA LEU A 189 12.05 -5.37 8.78
C LEU A 189 13.28 -5.31 9.67
N THR A 190 13.23 -6.01 10.80
CA THR A 190 14.37 -6.18 11.69
C THR A 190 14.28 -7.53 12.40
N ARG A 191 15.35 -7.89 13.13
CA ARG A 191 15.39 -9.11 13.95
C ARG A 191 15.53 -8.74 15.41
N VAL A 192 14.68 -9.34 16.23
CA VAL A 192 14.66 -9.13 17.67
C VAL A 192 14.64 -10.45 18.43
N ARG A 193 15.00 -10.41 19.71
CA ARG A 193 14.88 -11.57 20.59
C ARG A 193 13.62 -11.43 21.44
N VAL A 194 12.68 -12.36 21.27
CA VAL A 194 11.42 -12.43 22.01
C VAL A 194 11.33 -13.78 22.71
N GLY A 195 11.19 -13.77 24.03
CA GLY A 195 11.14 -15.02 24.81
C GLY A 195 12.39 -15.89 24.66
N GLY A 196 13.56 -15.30 24.44
CA GLY A 196 14.82 -16.02 24.21
C GLY A 196 15.05 -16.52 22.79
N GLN A 197 14.08 -16.39 21.89
CA GLN A 197 14.16 -16.81 20.47
C GLN A 197 14.34 -15.59 19.55
N GLU A 198 15.17 -15.74 18.52
CA GLU A 198 15.27 -14.75 17.45
C GLU A 198 14.03 -14.81 16.55
N LYS A 199 13.52 -13.64 16.19
CA LYS A 199 12.31 -13.50 15.40
C LYS A 199 12.47 -12.34 14.41
N ASP A 200 12.14 -12.58 13.14
CA ASP A 200 12.00 -11.53 12.16
C ASP A 200 10.69 -10.81 12.41
N VAL A 201 10.76 -9.50 12.58
CA VAL A 201 9.61 -8.66 12.88
C VAL A 201 9.56 -7.45 11.97
N VAL A 202 8.36 -6.93 11.77
CA VAL A 202 8.11 -5.67 11.06
C VAL A 202 7.66 -4.63 12.07
N VAL A 203 8.32 -3.47 12.06
CA VAL A 203 7.98 -2.33 12.93
C VAL A 203 7.42 -1.20 12.09
N PHE A 204 6.30 -0.63 12.54
CA PHE A 204 5.67 0.51 11.88
C PHE A 204 4.91 1.38 12.88
N GLY A 205 4.72 2.66 12.53
CA GLY A 205 3.92 3.60 13.30
C GLY A 205 2.42 3.43 13.08
N GLY A 206 1.62 3.83 14.06
CA GLY A 206 0.16 3.79 13.98
C GLY A 206 -0.46 4.70 12.92
N GLY A 207 0.31 5.64 12.38
CA GLY A 207 -0.11 6.44 11.25
C GLY A 207 -0.75 7.78 11.62
N LEU A 208 -1.62 8.29 10.77
CA LEU A 208 -2.25 9.60 10.89
C LEU A 208 -3.75 9.46 11.18
N ASP A 209 -4.22 10.23 12.14
CA ASP A 209 -5.66 10.43 12.36
C ASP A 209 -6.16 11.61 11.53
N TYR A 210 -6.78 11.33 10.41
CA TYR A 210 -7.34 12.39 9.56
C TYR A 210 -8.60 13.05 10.11
N SER A 211 -9.26 12.48 11.11
CA SER A 211 -10.46 13.07 11.70
C SER A 211 -10.16 14.39 12.42
N THR A 212 -8.88 14.60 12.73
CA THR A 212 -8.39 15.77 13.49
C THR A 212 -7.53 16.73 12.66
N TYR A 213 -7.26 16.40 11.40
CA TYR A 213 -6.56 17.28 10.46
C TYR A 213 -7.56 17.95 9.53
N GLU A 214 -7.79 19.24 9.72
CA GLU A 214 -8.48 20.07 8.72
C GLU A 214 -7.52 20.37 7.56
N ILE A 215 -7.83 19.85 6.38
CA ILE A 215 -7.12 20.20 5.16
C ILE A 215 -7.57 21.62 4.75
N GLY A 216 -6.65 22.58 4.84
CA GLY A 216 -6.88 23.97 4.44
C GLY A 216 -7.24 24.94 5.55
N GLY A 217 -7.31 24.50 6.80
CA GLY A 217 -7.49 25.38 7.97
C GLY A 217 -6.17 25.83 8.59
N SER A 218 -6.14 27.03 9.14
CA SER A 218 -4.97 27.63 9.80
C SER A 218 -4.64 27.02 11.17
N SER A 219 -5.39 26.01 11.62
CA SER A 219 -5.27 25.45 12.96
C SER A 219 -5.07 23.93 12.89
N VAL A 220 -3.87 23.49 13.24
CA VAL A 220 -3.65 22.09 13.58
C VAL A 220 -4.29 21.84 14.95
N VAL A 221 -5.48 21.28 14.98
CA VAL A 221 -6.08 20.83 16.23
C VAL A 221 -5.30 19.59 16.69
N ALA A 222 -4.69 19.66 17.86
CA ALA A 222 -4.04 18.49 18.44
C ALA A 222 -5.07 17.37 18.55
N SER A 223 -4.76 16.21 17.92
CA SER A 223 -5.63 15.05 17.99
C SER A 223 -5.93 14.70 19.45
N THR A 224 -7.19 14.77 19.84
CA THR A 224 -7.70 14.18 21.09
C THR A 224 -8.10 12.72 20.88
N GLY A 225 -8.03 12.24 19.62
CA GLY A 225 -8.35 10.88 19.22
C GLY A 225 -7.26 9.88 19.62
N ASN A 226 -7.62 8.62 19.53
CA ASN A 226 -6.74 7.51 19.85
C ASN A 226 -6.06 6.90 18.60
N LEU A 227 -6.38 7.39 17.39
CA LEU A 227 -5.82 6.89 16.15
C LEU A 227 -4.42 7.45 15.89
N GLY A 228 -3.58 6.66 15.28
CA GLY A 228 -2.24 7.04 14.84
C GLY A 228 -1.17 7.08 15.94
N ASN A 229 -1.54 7.20 17.19
CA ASN A 229 -0.62 7.39 18.32
C ASN A 229 -0.08 6.08 18.90
N ALA A 230 0.36 5.19 18.06
CA ALA A 230 0.90 3.88 18.41
C ALA A 230 2.16 3.55 17.60
N VAL A 231 2.95 2.60 18.13
CA VAL A 231 3.99 1.87 17.39
C VAL A 231 3.67 0.40 17.53
N TYR A 232 3.77 -0.32 16.43
CA TYR A 232 3.48 -1.74 16.35
C TYR A 232 4.72 -2.52 15.94
N MET A 233 4.88 -3.69 16.51
CA MET A 233 5.83 -4.71 16.10
C MET A 233 5.05 -5.99 15.85
N VAL A 234 5.15 -6.54 14.66
CA VAL A 234 4.45 -7.76 14.25
C VAL A 234 5.43 -8.81 13.78
N ASP A 235 5.07 -10.06 13.90
CA ASP A 235 5.79 -11.18 13.32
C ASP A 235 5.77 -11.05 11.79
N ALA A 236 6.94 -11.04 11.16
CA ALA A 236 7.06 -10.76 9.74
C ALA A 236 6.42 -11.84 8.85
N ALA A 237 6.41 -13.09 9.32
CA ALA A 237 5.85 -14.20 8.56
C ALA A 237 4.32 -14.27 8.62
N THR A 238 3.71 -13.80 9.73
CA THR A 238 2.29 -14.02 10.03
C THR A 238 1.46 -12.76 10.16
N GLY A 239 2.08 -11.58 10.37
CA GLY A 239 1.40 -10.34 10.71
C GLY A 239 0.86 -10.28 12.15
N ASN A 240 1.06 -11.32 12.95
CA ASN A 240 0.57 -11.35 14.32
C ASN A 240 1.28 -10.31 15.19
N LEU A 241 0.51 -9.64 16.05
CA LEU A 241 1.05 -8.66 16.98
C LEU A 241 2.03 -9.32 17.95
N VAL A 242 3.26 -8.83 17.99
CA VAL A 242 4.31 -9.23 18.95
C VAL A 242 4.36 -8.25 20.09
N TRP A 243 4.29 -6.96 19.79
CA TRP A 243 4.33 -5.89 20.76
C TRP A 243 3.71 -4.61 20.20
N SER A 244 3.16 -3.81 21.06
CA SER A 244 2.74 -2.45 20.71
C SER A 244 2.94 -1.50 21.88
N ALA A 245 3.23 -0.25 21.56
CA ALA A 245 3.14 0.86 22.50
C ALA A 245 2.13 1.86 21.96
N ALA A 246 1.16 2.20 22.81
CA ALA A 246 0.17 3.22 22.52
C ALA A 246 0.29 4.31 23.58
N SER A 247 0.24 5.57 23.17
CA SER A 247 0.48 6.63 24.11
C SER A 247 -0.79 7.12 24.82
N GLY A 248 -0.85 7.01 26.08
CA GLY A 248 -0.63 8.09 27.01
C GLY A 248 0.82 8.58 27.25
N GLY A 249 1.86 8.04 26.64
CA GLY A 249 3.24 8.31 27.01
C GLY A 249 4.25 8.64 25.92
N LEU A 250 4.01 8.30 24.66
CA LEU A 250 5.03 8.51 23.61
C LEU A 250 5.21 9.97 23.14
N CYS A 251 4.26 10.85 23.39
CA CYS A 251 4.34 12.26 23.02
C CYS A 251 4.27 13.22 24.21
N ARG A 252 4.68 12.79 25.39
CA ARG A 252 5.02 13.80 26.41
C ARG A 252 6.33 14.44 26.01
N ARG A 253 6.26 15.67 25.50
CA ARG A 253 7.42 16.59 25.56
C ARG A 253 8.00 16.45 26.98
N ARG A 254 9.15 15.77 27.09
CA ARG A 254 9.99 16.01 28.27
C ARG A 254 10.27 17.51 28.22
N ARG A 255 9.67 18.25 29.14
CA ARG A 255 10.18 19.58 29.44
C ARG A 255 11.66 19.38 29.71
N ALA A 256 12.49 19.94 28.85
CA ALA A 256 13.90 20.07 29.12
C ALA A 256 14.00 20.70 30.52
N ARG A 257 14.40 19.92 31.50
CA ARG A 257 14.84 20.46 32.76
C ARG A 257 16.26 20.94 32.52
N GLY A 258 16.40 22.27 32.55
CA GLY A 258 17.54 23.01 33.01
C GLY A 258 18.90 22.79 32.37
N PRO A 259 19.72 23.84 32.44
CA PRO A 259 21.02 23.85 31.80
C PRO A 259 22.00 22.89 32.53
N TRP A 260 22.91 22.38 31.74
CA TRP A 260 24.14 21.76 32.20
C TRP A 260 25.04 22.79 32.83
#